data_405349095f051c3dbcb5bb43edfb6b83
#
_entry.id   405349095f051c3dbcb5bb43edfb6b83
#
_cell.length_a   1.000
_cell.length_b   1.000
_cell.length_c   1.000
_cell.angle_alpha   90.00
_cell.angle_beta   90.00
_cell.angle_gamma   90.00
#
_symmetry.space_group_name_H-M   'P 1'
#
loop_
_entity.id
_entity.type
_entity.pdbx_description
1 polymer ?
#
loop_
_entity_poly.entity_id
_entity_poly.type
_entity_poly.pdbx_seq_one_letter_code
_entity_poly.pdbx_strand_id
1 'polypeptide(L)'
;MKHIILGVTGSIAAYKAADLANTLTKDGFSVHTIMTKSACELITPLTFQTLTKNKVHTDMFDEYKPSEVQHISLAKQADLMLIAPATANFIAKAAAGIADDMLTTVLTAFINKPVIICPAMNTNMYENPITQRNIETLKDLGFTFVEPREAMLACGDLGKGALAGNDVILEAVYEFLR
;
A
#
# COMPACT_ATOMS: atom_id res chain seq x y z
N MET A 1 15.85 1.93 -14.24
CA MET A 1 14.94 0.98 -13.55
C MET A 1 13.98 1.83 -12.71
N LYS A 2 12.69 1.61 -12.83
CA LYS A 2 11.67 2.32 -12.05
C LYS A 2 11.57 1.74 -10.65
N HIS A 3 11.34 2.60 -9.66
CA HIS A 3 11.23 2.24 -8.25
C HIS A 3 9.79 2.37 -7.77
N ILE A 4 9.29 1.33 -7.12
CA ILE A 4 7.92 1.28 -6.56
C ILE A 4 8.00 1.11 -5.05
N ILE A 5 7.30 1.95 -4.30
CA ILE A 5 7.00 1.66 -2.90
C ILE A 5 5.73 0.81 -2.85
N LEU A 6 5.82 -0.38 -2.25
CA LEU A 6 4.66 -1.22 -1.94
C LEU A 6 4.33 -1.09 -0.45
N GLY A 7 3.26 -0.38 -0.15
CA GLY A 7 2.70 -0.28 1.20
C GLY A 7 1.75 -1.43 1.50
N VAL A 8 2.02 -2.20 2.55
CA VAL A 8 1.19 -3.33 2.98
C VAL A 8 0.61 -3.04 4.36
N THR A 9 -0.72 -3.02 4.46
CA THR A 9 -1.42 -2.74 5.71
C THR A 9 -2.15 -3.96 6.28
N GLY A 10 -2.67 -3.86 7.50
CA GLY A 10 -3.20 -4.97 8.28
C GLY A 10 -4.56 -5.49 7.83
N SER A 11 -4.72 -5.88 6.59
CA SER A 11 -5.88 -6.63 6.07
C SER A 11 -5.51 -8.10 5.87
N ILE A 12 -6.47 -9.01 6.05
CA ILE A 12 -6.26 -10.42 5.74
C ILE A 12 -5.75 -10.64 4.30
N ALA A 13 -6.05 -9.72 3.38
CA ALA A 13 -5.55 -9.74 2.01
C ALA A 13 -4.04 -9.44 1.87
N ALA A 14 -3.31 -9.17 2.97
CA ALA A 14 -1.88 -8.89 2.94
C ALA A 14 -1.05 -10.01 2.27
N TYR A 15 -1.47 -11.27 2.36
CA TYR A 15 -0.80 -12.38 1.68
C TYR A 15 -0.77 -12.21 0.14
N LYS A 16 -1.77 -11.55 -0.45
CA LYS A 16 -1.83 -11.31 -1.90
C LYS A 16 -0.82 -10.27 -2.36
N ALA A 17 -0.40 -9.38 -1.47
CA ALA A 17 0.66 -8.42 -1.77
C ALA A 17 2.00 -9.07 -2.09
N ALA A 18 2.24 -10.30 -1.59
CA ALA A 18 3.44 -11.06 -1.92
C ALA A 18 3.51 -11.41 -3.42
N ASP A 19 2.37 -11.80 -4.02
CA ASP A 19 2.30 -12.07 -5.46
C ASP A 19 2.50 -10.80 -6.28
N LEU A 20 1.93 -9.67 -5.85
CA LEU A 20 2.17 -8.36 -6.49
C LEU A 20 3.65 -7.99 -6.44
N ALA A 21 4.29 -8.10 -5.27
CA ALA A 21 5.71 -7.83 -5.09
C ALA A 21 6.59 -8.70 -6.01
N ASN A 22 6.28 -10.00 -6.08
CA ASN A 22 6.99 -10.96 -6.91
C ASN A 22 6.83 -10.64 -8.41
N THR A 23 5.61 -10.34 -8.87
CA THR A 23 5.34 -10.02 -10.27
C THR A 23 6.02 -8.73 -10.67
N LEU A 24 5.86 -7.65 -9.92
CA LEU A 24 6.51 -6.37 -10.21
C LEU A 24 8.04 -6.50 -10.24
N THR A 25 8.62 -7.29 -9.34
CA THR A 25 10.07 -7.55 -9.34
C THR A 25 10.52 -8.32 -10.59
N LYS A 26 9.75 -9.33 -11.02
CA LYS A 26 10.03 -10.09 -12.26
C LYS A 26 9.90 -9.23 -13.51
N ASP A 27 9.02 -8.23 -13.49
CA ASP A 27 8.83 -7.28 -14.58
C ASP A 27 9.90 -6.19 -14.63
N GLY A 28 10.90 -6.27 -13.75
CA GLY A 28 12.09 -5.41 -13.78
C GLY A 28 11.98 -4.13 -12.95
N PHE A 29 10.96 -4.01 -12.08
CA PHE A 29 10.84 -2.90 -11.13
C PHE A 29 11.67 -3.16 -9.87
N SER A 30 12.19 -2.10 -9.26
CA SER A 30 12.76 -2.15 -7.90
C SER A 30 11.65 -1.90 -6.88
N VAL A 31 11.20 -2.96 -6.21
CA VAL A 31 10.09 -2.88 -5.25
C VAL A 31 10.63 -2.73 -3.83
N HIS A 32 10.29 -1.62 -3.17
CA HIS A 32 10.62 -1.32 -1.77
C HIS A 32 9.36 -1.48 -0.93
N THR A 33 9.33 -2.50 -0.08
CA THR A 33 8.13 -2.79 0.73
C THR A 33 8.18 -2.05 2.06
N ILE A 34 7.07 -1.40 2.41
CA ILE A 34 6.84 -0.81 3.74
C ILE A 34 5.63 -1.52 4.35
N MET A 35 5.79 -2.09 5.54
CA MET A 35 4.73 -2.81 6.22
C MET A 35 4.33 -2.12 7.51
N THR A 36 3.02 -2.00 7.75
CA THR A 36 2.53 -1.58 9.07
C THR A 36 2.72 -2.70 10.10
N LYS A 37 2.75 -2.36 11.38
CA LYS A 37 2.81 -3.36 12.46
C LYS A 37 1.71 -4.41 12.32
N SER A 38 0.48 -4.00 12.02
CA SER A 38 -0.63 -4.93 11.80
C SER A 38 -0.44 -5.83 10.59
N ALA A 39 0.26 -5.39 9.54
CA ALA A 39 0.58 -6.25 8.40
C ALA A 39 1.57 -7.35 8.80
N CYS A 40 2.55 -7.02 9.65
CA CYS A 40 3.56 -7.97 10.12
C CYS A 40 2.96 -9.12 10.95
N GLU A 41 1.79 -8.93 11.57
CA GLU A 41 1.05 -10.00 12.28
C GLU A 41 0.41 -11.01 11.32
N LEU A 42 0.19 -10.63 10.05
CA LEU A 42 -0.50 -11.47 9.05
C LEU A 42 0.46 -12.14 8.07
N ILE A 43 1.56 -11.47 7.76
CA ILE A 43 2.60 -11.97 6.85
C ILE A 43 3.96 -11.40 7.28
N THR A 44 5.01 -12.21 7.21
CA THR A 44 6.32 -11.76 7.71
C THR A 44 7.05 -10.86 6.71
N PRO A 45 7.82 -9.85 7.19
CA PRO A 45 8.69 -9.04 6.34
C PRO A 45 9.68 -9.87 5.51
N LEU A 46 10.14 -11.00 6.05
CA LEU A 46 11.07 -11.90 5.36
C LEU A 46 10.52 -12.40 4.00
N THR A 47 9.20 -12.60 3.89
CA THR A 47 8.56 -12.99 2.62
C THR A 47 8.83 -11.94 1.54
N PHE A 48 8.56 -10.68 1.83
CA PHE A 48 8.77 -9.60 0.86
C PHE A 48 10.25 -9.36 0.56
N GLN A 49 11.12 -9.39 1.59
CA GLN A 49 12.56 -9.27 1.40
C GLN A 49 13.11 -10.35 0.47
N THR A 50 12.63 -11.58 0.63
CA THR A 50 13.04 -12.70 -0.23
C THR A 50 12.60 -12.52 -1.68
N LEU A 51 11.38 -12.02 -1.90
CA LEU A 51 10.81 -11.85 -3.24
C LEU A 51 11.39 -10.63 -3.97
N THR A 52 11.53 -9.51 -3.28
CA THR A 52 11.95 -8.23 -3.88
C THR A 52 13.46 -8.02 -3.89
N LYS A 53 14.23 -8.79 -3.10
CA LYS A 53 15.66 -8.62 -2.85
C LYS A 53 16.03 -7.26 -2.22
N ASN A 54 15.05 -6.52 -1.75
CA ASN A 54 15.21 -5.24 -1.06
C ASN A 54 14.86 -5.40 0.42
N LYS A 55 15.43 -4.53 1.26
CA LYS A 55 15.04 -4.44 2.66
C LYS A 55 13.57 -4.07 2.77
N VAL A 56 12.87 -4.67 3.74
CA VAL A 56 11.51 -4.29 4.13
C VAL A 56 11.58 -3.30 5.28
N HIS A 57 10.81 -2.22 5.19
CA HIS A 57 10.76 -1.16 6.18
C HIS A 57 9.52 -1.34 7.07
N THR A 58 9.72 -1.47 8.38
CA THR A 58 8.64 -1.71 9.35
C THR A 58 8.57 -0.64 10.43
N ASP A 59 9.67 0.05 10.69
CA ASP A 59 9.78 1.11 11.70
C ASP A 59 10.60 2.28 11.15
N MET A 60 10.32 3.49 11.64
CA MET A 60 11.07 4.70 11.27
C MET A 60 12.48 4.74 11.87
N PHE A 61 12.71 3.98 12.91
CA PHE A 61 13.93 4.03 13.72
C PHE A 61 14.78 2.76 13.65
N ASP A 62 14.44 1.81 12.77
CA ASP A 62 15.15 0.52 12.62
C ASP A 62 16.63 0.67 12.22
N GLU A 63 16.96 1.72 11.47
CA GLU A 63 18.33 2.03 11.08
C GLU A 63 18.59 3.53 11.15
N TYR A 64 19.50 3.91 12.01
CA TYR A 64 20.04 5.26 12.02
C TYR A 64 21.32 5.31 11.16
N LYS A 65 21.24 5.99 10.02
CA LYS A 65 22.41 6.36 9.22
C LYS A 65 22.58 7.87 9.31
N PRO A 66 23.70 8.40 9.81
CA PRO A 66 23.88 9.85 9.97
C PRO A 66 23.75 10.66 8.68
N SER A 67 23.96 10.00 7.53
CA SER A 67 23.94 10.64 6.20
C SER A 67 22.59 10.53 5.49
N GLU A 68 21.58 9.82 6.07
CA GLU A 68 20.35 9.50 5.35
C GLU A 68 19.12 9.53 6.26
N VAL A 69 18.11 10.26 5.85
CA VAL A 69 16.77 10.24 6.46
C VAL A 69 15.92 9.29 5.61
N GLN A 70 15.74 8.07 6.08
CA GLN A 70 15.22 6.93 5.32
C GLN A 70 13.87 7.20 4.64
N HIS A 71 12.88 7.75 5.35
CA HIS A 71 11.56 8.05 4.77
C HIS A 71 11.63 9.11 3.66
N ILE A 72 12.56 10.06 3.76
CA ILE A 72 12.77 11.07 2.71
C ILE A 72 13.46 10.45 1.49
N SER A 73 14.46 9.59 1.71
CA SER A 73 15.18 8.91 0.62
C SER A 73 14.25 8.01 -0.18
N LEU A 74 13.43 7.21 0.48
CA LEU A 74 12.42 6.37 -0.16
C LEU A 74 11.41 7.20 -0.97
N ALA A 75 10.87 8.27 -0.38
CA ALA A 75 9.92 9.14 -1.07
C ALA A 75 10.54 9.82 -2.30
N LYS A 76 11.81 10.21 -2.24
CA LYS A 76 12.51 10.83 -3.39
C LYS A 76 12.81 9.83 -4.49
N GLN A 77 13.26 8.62 -4.13
CA GLN A 77 13.72 7.60 -5.08
C GLN A 77 12.57 6.95 -5.86
N ALA A 78 11.44 6.72 -5.21
CA ALA A 78 10.34 6.00 -5.84
C ALA A 78 9.61 6.83 -6.90
N ASP A 79 9.20 6.19 -7.97
CA ASP A 79 8.43 6.74 -9.08
C ASP A 79 6.91 6.62 -8.83
N LEU A 80 6.48 5.63 -8.05
CA LEU A 80 5.09 5.33 -7.74
C LEU A 80 4.97 4.72 -6.34
N MET A 81 3.87 5.00 -5.66
CA MET A 81 3.48 4.33 -4.43
C MET A 81 2.19 3.54 -4.64
N LEU A 82 2.26 2.23 -4.36
CA LEU A 82 1.14 1.30 -4.39
C LEU A 82 0.80 0.86 -2.96
N ILE A 83 -0.41 1.10 -2.49
CA ILE A 83 -0.89 0.64 -1.19
C ILE A 83 -1.86 -0.53 -1.42
N ALA A 84 -1.40 -1.73 -1.21
CA ALA A 84 -2.16 -2.95 -1.46
C ALA A 84 -1.78 -4.07 -0.46
N PRO A 85 -2.71 -4.46 0.42
CA PRO A 85 -4.04 -3.90 0.66
C PRO A 85 -4.02 -2.60 1.49
N ALA A 86 -5.04 -1.75 1.31
CA ALA A 86 -5.27 -0.57 2.12
C ALA A 86 -6.47 -0.77 3.08
N THR A 87 -6.23 -0.70 4.39
CA THR A 87 -7.27 -0.77 5.41
C THR A 87 -8.00 0.57 5.58
N ALA A 88 -9.19 0.56 6.17
CA ALA A 88 -9.90 1.77 6.57
C ALA A 88 -9.05 2.67 7.49
N ASN A 89 -8.26 2.08 8.39
CA ASN A 89 -7.34 2.82 9.26
C ASN A 89 -6.28 3.60 8.45
N PHE A 90 -5.64 2.94 7.48
CA PHE A 90 -4.66 3.62 6.62
C PHE A 90 -5.31 4.76 5.82
N ILE A 91 -6.47 4.49 5.19
CA ILE A 91 -7.21 5.48 4.39
C ILE A 91 -7.59 6.69 5.26
N ALA A 92 -8.05 6.46 6.49
CA ALA A 92 -8.40 7.53 7.42
C ALA A 92 -7.18 8.38 7.83
N LYS A 93 -6.05 7.74 8.14
CA LYS A 93 -4.80 8.42 8.46
C LYS A 93 -4.29 9.25 7.28
N ALA A 94 -4.28 8.68 6.08
CA ALA A 94 -3.88 9.37 4.86
C ALA A 94 -4.75 10.62 4.60
N ALA A 95 -6.08 10.50 4.71
CA ALA A 95 -7.01 11.60 4.52
C ALA A 95 -6.87 12.72 5.57
N ALA A 96 -6.44 12.36 6.79
CA ALA A 96 -6.20 13.30 7.88
C ALA A 96 -4.77 13.84 7.95
N GLY A 97 -3.84 13.35 7.10
CA GLY A 97 -2.43 13.74 7.13
C GLY A 97 -1.67 13.23 8.36
N ILE A 98 -2.14 12.14 8.99
CA ILE A 98 -1.48 11.53 10.16
C ILE A 98 -0.27 10.73 9.68
N ALA A 99 0.90 11.03 10.26
CA ALA A 99 2.19 10.43 9.93
C ALA A 99 2.83 9.81 11.19
N ASP A 100 2.21 8.76 11.74
CA ASP A 100 2.59 8.11 13.00
C ASP A 100 3.29 6.76 12.83
N ASP A 101 3.47 6.32 11.59
CA ASP A 101 4.25 5.13 11.21
C ASP A 101 5.08 5.39 9.95
N MET A 102 5.95 4.43 9.59
CA MET A 102 6.85 4.57 8.43
C MET A 102 6.07 4.78 7.13
N LEU A 103 4.97 4.07 6.90
CA LEU A 103 4.20 4.15 5.66
C LEU A 103 3.52 5.50 5.49
N THR A 104 2.84 5.97 6.53
CA THR A 104 2.15 7.27 6.53
C THR A 104 3.13 8.43 6.50
N THR A 105 4.30 8.30 7.14
CA THR A 105 5.37 9.30 7.08
C THR A 105 5.96 9.42 5.67
N VAL A 106 6.24 8.29 5.01
CA VAL A 106 6.71 8.31 3.62
C VAL A 106 5.64 8.88 2.70
N LEU A 107 4.36 8.56 2.90
CA LEU A 107 3.25 9.11 2.11
C LEU A 107 3.20 10.63 2.19
N THR A 108 3.36 11.22 3.38
CA THR A 108 3.34 12.70 3.54
C THR A 108 4.53 13.39 2.86
N ALA A 109 5.63 12.68 2.65
CA ALA A 109 6.80 13.15 1.90
C ALA A 109 6.72 12.86 0.39
N PHE A 110 5.73 12.09 -0.06
CA PHE A 110 5.59 11.61 -1.44
C PHE A 110 4.65 12.53 -2.23
N ILE A 111 5.21 13.61 -2.79
CA ILE A 111 4.45 14.66 -3.49
C ILE A 111 4.73 14.65 -4.99
N ASN A 112 3.73 15.07 -5.78
CA ASN A 112 3.80 15.20 -7.25
C ASN A 112 4.16 13.89 -7.98
N LYS A 113 3.78 12.76 -7.42
CA LYS A 113 3.98 11.42 -7.96
C LYS A 113 2.73 10.58 -7.76
N PRO A 114 2.48 9.57 -8.62
CA PRO A 114 1.27 8.76 -8.53
C PRO A 114 1.23 7.90 -7.26
N VAL A 115 0.08 7.91 -6.61
CA VAL A 115 -0.25 7.02 -5.49
C VAL A 115 -1.49 6.23 -5.85
N ILE A 116 -1.39 4.91 -5.82
CA ILE A 116 -2.50 3.97 -6.07
C ILE A 116 -2.89 3.32 -4.74
N ILE A 117 -4.17 3.37 -4.41
CA ILE A 117 -4.72 2.79 -3.19
C ILE A 117 -5.72 1.69 -3.55
N CYS A 118 -5.50 0.48 -3.01
CA CYS A 118 -6.33 -0.70 -3.23
C CYS A 118 -7.01 -1.11 -1.92
N PRO A 119 -8.25 -0.65 -1.65
CA PRO A 119 -8.96 -0.96 -0.42
C PRO A 119 -9.22 -2.46 -0.26
N ALA A 120 -9.10 -2.96 1.00
CA ALA A 120 -9.50 -4.31 1.35
C ALA A 120 -9.95 -4.36 2.82
N MET A 121 -11.26 -4.54 3.03
CA MET A 121 -11.91 -4.56 4.34
C MET A 121 -13.28 -5.24 4.27
N ASN A 122 -13.91 -5.44 5.42
CA ASN A 122 -15.32 -5.87 5.48
C ASN A 122 -16.24 -4.88 4.74
N THR A 123 -17.32 -5.37 4.15
CA THR A 123 -18.27 -4.56 3.37
C THR A 123 -18.84 -3.38 4.19
N ASN A 124 -19.27 -3.63 5.43
CA ASN A 124 -19.80 -2.57 6.28
C ASN A 124 -18.76 -1.48 6.60
N MET A 125 -17.48 -1.87 6.71
CA MET A 125 -16.38 -0.90 6.87
C MET A 125 -16.15 -0.09 5.59
N TYR A 126 -16.23 -0.75 4.43
CA TYR A 126 -16.06 -0.07 3.15
C TYR A 126 -17.20 0.89 2.86
N GLU A 127 -18.46 0.47 3.08
CA GLU A 127 -19.67 1.28 2.86
C GLU A 127 -19.91 2.32 3.95
N ASN A 128 -19.15 2.28 5.04
CA ASN A 128 -19.28 3.24 6.12
C ASN A 128 -19.08 4.67 5.60
N PRO A 129 -20.03 5.61 5.89
CA PRO A 129 -19.92 6.98 5.39
C PRO A 129 -18.59 7.69 5.74
N ILE A 130 -17.98 7.35 6.88
CA ILE A 130 -16.67 7.90 7.25
C ILE A 130 -15.59 7.40 6.31
N THR A 131 -15.58 6.10 5.99
CA THR A 131 -14.62 5.51 5.04
C THR A 131 -14.82 6.10 3.64
N GLN A 132 -16.06 6.18 3.17
CA GLN A 132 -16.37 6.74 1.85
C GLN A 132 -15.97 8.22 1.76
N ARG A 133 -16.24 9.03 2.78
CA ARG A 133 -15.77 10.43 2.83
C ARG A 133 -14.24 10.52 2.74
N ASN A 134 -13.52 9.67 3.45
CA ASN A 134 -12.06 9.66 3.42
C ASN A 134 -11.52 9.25 2.05
N ILE A 135 -12.16 8.29 1.37
CA ILE A 135 -11.84 7.89 -0.01
C ILE A 135 -12.04 9.07 -0.97
N GLU A 136 -13.20 9.74 -0.92
CA GLU A 136 -13.47 10.90 -1.78
C GLU A 136 -12.48 12.05 -1.51
N THR A 137 -12.17 12.33 -0.24
CA THR A 137 -11.14 13.33 0.12
C THR A 137 -9.80 13.02 -0.55
N LEU A 138 -9.36 11.76 -0.55
CA LEU A 138 -8.10 11.36 -1.19
C LEU A 138 -8.19 11.42 -2.73
N LYS A 139 -9.33 11.05 -3.32
CA LYS A 139 -9.55 11.19 -4.77
C LYS A 139 -9.46 12.67 -5.19
N ASP A 140 -10.07 13.57 -4.45
CA ASP A 140 -9.99 15.02 -4.69
C ASP A 140 -8.56 15.58 -4.59
N LEU A 141 -7.71 14.93 -3.80
CA LEU A 141 -6.28 15.23 -3.69
C LEU A 141 -5.43 14.55 -4.78
N GLY A 142 -6.05 13.82 -5.73
CA GLY A 142 -5.38 13.21 -6.88
C GLY A 142 -4.87 11.79 -6.65
N PHE A 143 -5.29 11.12 -5.57
CA PHE A 143 -4.98 9.71 -5.35
C PHE A 143 -5.85 8.80 -6.24
N THR A 144 -5.24 7.80 -6.84
CA THR A 144 -5.96 6.81 -7.67
C THR A 144 -6.43 5.64 -6.80
N PHE A 145 -7.68 5.25 -6.95
CA PHE A 145 -8.25 4.10 -6.25
C PHE A 145 -8.53 2.96 -7.23
N VAL A 146 -8.06 1.76 -6.92
CA VAL A 146 -8.49 0.51 -7.56
C VAL A 146 -9.59 -0.08 -6.70
N GLU A 147 -10.82 -0.03 -7.20
CA GLU A 147 -12.01 -0.42 -6.45
C GLU A 147 -11.94 -1.87 -5.97
N PRO A 148 -12.37 -2.16 -4.72
CA PRO A 148 -12.46 -3.52 -4.24
C PRO A 148 -13.53 -4.30 -4.99
N ARG A 149 -13.32 -5.60 -5.15
CA ARG A 149 -14.27 -6.49 -5.81
C ARG A 149 -15.31 -7.03 -4.85
N GLU A 150 -16.43 -7.46 -5.40
CA GLU A 150 -17.39 -8.30 -4.68
C GLU A 150 -16.87 -9.74 -4.57
N ALA A 151 -16.91 -10.29 -3.37
CA ALA A 151 -16.52 -11.68 -3.09
C ALA A 151 -17.10 -12.15 -1.76
N MET A 152 -17.01 -13.44 -1.52
CA MET A 152 -17.14 -14.00 -0.17
C MET A 152 -15.96 -13.51 0.66
N LEU A 153 -16.23 -12.72 1.69
CA LEU A 153 -15.23 -12.18 2.60
C LEU A 153 -14.82 -13.18 3.67
N ALA A 154 -13.72 -12.93 4.35
CA ALA A 154 -13.22 -13.82 5.41
C ALA A 154 -14.19 -13.95 6.60
N CYS A 155 -15.09 -13.00 6.79
CA CYS A 155 -16.19 -13.07 7.78
C CYS A 155 -17.38 -13.93 7.32
N GLY A 156 -17.38 -14.43 6.07
CA GLY A 156 -18.48 -15.21 5.51
C GLY A 156 -19.56 -14.39 4.80
N ASP A 157 -19.46 -13.07 4.79
CA ASP A 157 -20.39 -12.20 4.09
C ASP A 157 -20.03 -12.09 2.60
N LEU A 158 -21.04 -12.09 1.73
CA LEU A 158 -20.89 -11.73 0.33
C LEU A 158 -21.08 -10.23 0.17
N GLY A 159 -20.09 -9.53 -0.37
CA GLY A 159 -20.21 -8.10 -0.60
C GLY A 159 -18.93 -7.45 -1.14
N LYS A 160 -19.01 -6.14 -1.38
CA LYS A 160 -17.92 -5.33 -1.87
C LYS A 160 -16.94 -5.01 -0.73
N GLY A 161 -15.68 -5.34 -0.91
CA GLY A 161 -14.65 -5.10 0.11
C GLY A 161 -13.40 -5.96 -0.05
N ALA A 162 -13.45 -7.01 -0.88
CA ALA A 162 -12.28 -7.83 -1.17
C ALA A 162 -11.28 -7.06 -2.04
N LEU A 163 -9.97 -7.26 -1.78
CA LEU A 163 -8.91 -6.69 -2.60
C LEU A 163 -9.17 -7.01 -4.09
N ALA A 164 -8.99 -6.02 -4.95
CA ALA A 164 -9.04 -6.17 -6.40
C ALA A 164 -8.14 -7.32 -6.89
N GLY A 165 -8.40 -7.86 -8.07
CA GLY A 165 -7.53 -8.84 -8.70
C GLY A 165 -6.13 -8.27 -8.93
N ASN A 166 -5.11 -9.12 -8.81
CA ASN A 166 -3.73 -8.68 -9.05
C ASN A 166 -3.52 -8.16 -10.47
N ASP A 167 -4.21 -8.73 -11.46
CA ASP A 167 -4.23 -8.28 -12.84
C ASP A 167 -4.70 -6.83 -12.97
N VAL A 168 -5.82 -6.48 -12.33
CA VAL A 168 -6.37 -5.11 -12.34
C VAL A 168 -5.42 -4.12 -11.64
N ILE A 169 -4.82 -4.53 -10.51
CA ILE A 169 -3.87 -3.69 -9.77
C ILE A 169 -2.60 -3.45 -10.61
N LEU A 170 -2.06 -4.51 -11.24
CA LEU A 170 -0.89 -4.42 -12.10
C LEU A 170 -1.14 -3.54 -13.33
N GLU A 171 -2.31 -3.65 -13.95
CA GLU A 171 -2.69 -2.79 -15.07
C GLU A 171 -2.64 -1.31 -14.67
N ALA A 172 -3.24 -0.95 -13.53
CA ALA A 172 -3.20 0.42 -13.01
C ALA A 172 -1.76 0.91 -12.74
N VAL A 173 -0.88 0.05 -12.21
CA VAL A 173 0.54 0.39 -12.02
C VAL A 173 1.25 0.64 -13.34
N TYR A 174 1.02 -0.21 -14.34
CA TYR A 174 1.67 -0.08 -15.65
C TYR A 174 1.21 1.16 -16.43
N GLU A 175 -0.03 1.60 -16.26
CA GLU A 175 -0.53 2.84 -16.87
C GLU A 175 0.28 4.07 -16.45
N PHE A 176 0.71 4.14 -15.20
CA PHE A 176 1.52 5.26 -14.68
C PHE A 176 3.02 5.14 -14.99
N LEU A 177 3.53 3.93 -15.25
CA LEU A 177 4.97 3.69 -15.38
C LEU A 177 5.45 3.41 -16.82
N ARG A 178 4.52 3.40 -17.76
CA ARG A 178 4.81 3.28 -19.21
C ARG A 178 5.47 4.51 -19.82
#